data_c105d25d65de2d89c4f53252a19643af
#
_entry.id   c105d25d65de2d89c4f53252a19643af
#
_cell.length_a   1.000
_cell.length_b   1.000
_cell.length_c   1.000
_cell.angle_alpha   90.00
_cell.angle_beta   90.00
_cell.angle_gamma   90.00
#
_symmetry.space_group_name_H-M   'P 1'
#
loop_
_entity.id
_entity.type
_entity.pdbx_description
1 polymer ?
#
loop_
_entity_poly.entity_id
_entity_poly.type
_entity_poly.pdbx_seq_one_letter_code
_entity_poly.pdbx_strand_id
1 'polypeptide(L)'
;MPSFTDKLTVGGSEMDMYAALPSGSGPHPAVVIAFHVGGLDDFDRKMADQLAEAGFVAVVPDLFHRYSQEIMDGPRLDRLGHLKDADIVADMNAAVEFLTANSAIDNDRIGVTGFCMGGRIAWLMAATNPIFKCTVPFYGGNIMGNWGPGDTPFSMAANINCPMLFHFGSEDGNPSVADRDNFDAELSRLGKDFEFHTYDGAGHAFMDYTNPERHHEASAA
;
A
#
# COMPACT_ATOMS: atom_id res chain seq x y z
N MET A 1 15.84 14.97 -2.29
CA MET A 1 14.78 15.06 -3.32
C MET A 1 13.75 16.08 -2.86
N PRO A 2 13.09 16.84 -3.75
CA PRO A 2 12.01 17.70 -3.32
C PRO A 2 10.81 16.85 -2.89
N SER A 3 10.27 17.16 -1.71
CA SER A 3 9.05 16.56 -1.17
C SER A 3 8.14 17.64 -0.62
N PHE A 4 6.84 17.39 -0.62
CA PHE A 4 5.84 18.32 -0.11
C PHE A 4 4.60 17.56 0.35
N THR A 5 3.75 18.23 1.11
CA THR A 5 2.40 17.73 1.40
C THR A 5 1.41 18.58 0.61
N ASP A 6 0.54 17.94 -0.15
CA ASP A 6 -0.58 18.54 -0.86
C ASP A 6 -1.90 18.13 -0.21
N LYS A 7 -2.98 18.81 -0.57
CA LYS A 7 -4.31 18.57 -0.04
C LYS A 7 -5.28 18.22 -1.16
N LEU A 8 -5.89 17.07 -1.04
CA LEU A 8 -6.93 16.60 -1.95
C LEU A 8 -8.30 16.70 -1.26
N THR A 9 -9.37 16.77 -2.04
CA THR A 9 -10.73 16.70 -1.49
C THR A 9 -11.40 15.41 -1.93
N VAL A 10 -11.75 14.56 -0.98
CA VAL A 10 -12.39 13.27 -1.25
C VAL A 10 -13.68 13.15 -0.44
N GLY A 11 -14.82 12.99 -1.14
CA GLY A 11 -16.12 12.86 -0.48
C GLY A 11 -16.50 14.08 0.39
N GLY A 12 -15.95 15.27 0.08
CA GLY A 12 -16.17 16.48 0.87
C GLY A 12 -15.25 16.63 2.10
N SER A 13 -14.32 15.71 2.30
CA SER A 13 -13.30 15.77 3.34
C SER A 13 -11.94 16.13 2.73
N GLU A 14 -11.16 16.94 3.44
CA GLU A 14 -9.80 17.29 3.06
C GLU A 14 -8.85 16.16 3.48
N MET A 15 -8.01 15.71 2.56
CA MET A 15 -7.04 14.63 2.73
C MET A 15 -5.63 15.14 2.44
N ASP A 16 -4.74 15.04 3.41
CA ASP A 16 -3.33 15.30 3.18
C ASP A 16 -2.70 14.16 2.35
N MET A 17 -1.77 14.52 1.48
CA MET A 17 -1.00 13.56 0.69
C MET A 17 0.46 13.98 0.66
N TYR A 18 1.35 13.13 1.16
CA TYR A 18 2.79 13.34 0.99
C TYR A 18 3.21 12.95 -0.41
N ALA A 19 4.05 13.77 -1.05
CA ALA A 19 4.59 13.52 -2.37
C ALA A 19 6.11 13.71 -2.38
N ALA A 20 6.84 12.75 -2.92
CA ALA A 20 8.28 12.80 -3.14
C ALA A 20 8.56 12.71 -4.65
N LEU A 21 9.43 13.60 -5.15
CA LEU A 21 9.69 13.76 -6.57
C LEU A 21 11.13 13.36 -6.91
N PRO A 22 11.35 12.60 -7.99
CA PRO A 22 12.69 12.33 -8.49
C PRO A 22 13.34 13.58 -9.10
N SER A 23 14.63 13.52 -9.34
CA SER A 23 15.31 14.54 -10.15
C SER A 23 15.05 14.34 -11.65
N GLY A 24 15.07 15.43 -12.40
CA GLY A 24 14.89 15.41 -13.86
C GLY A 24 13.53 15.92 -14.32
N SER A 25 13.30 15.92 -15.63
CA SER A 25 12.15 16.56 -16.23
C SER A 25 10.96 15.65 -16.54
N GLY A 26 11.08 14.34 -16.28
CA GLY A 26 10.02 13.36 -16.62
C GLY A 26 9.83 13.10 -18.11
N PRO A 27 8.78 12.37 -18.54
CA PRO A 27 7.80 11.77 -17.65
C PRO A 27 8.37 10.63 -16.79
N HIS A 28 8.01 10.62 -15.50
CA HIS A 28 8.49 9.64 -14.53
C HIS A 28 7.46 8.55 -14.27
N PRO A 29 7.88 7.31 -13.97
CA PRO A 29 6.99 6.32 -13.38
C PRO A 29 6.54 6.79 -11.99
N ALA A 30 5.39 6.30 -11.53
CA ALA A 30 4.86 6.68 -10.24
C ALA A 30 4.45 5.47 -9.39
N VAL A 31 4.46 5.65 -8.07
CA VAL A 31 4.03 4.65 -7.10
C VAL A 31 3.09 5.31 -6.09
N VAL A 32 1.92 4.71 -5.89
CA VAL A 32 1.04 5.05 -4.77
C VAL A 32 1.35 4.11 -3.62
N ILE A 33 1.65 4.66 -2.46
CA ILE A 33 1.99 3.91 -1.25
C ILE A 33 0.78 3.93 -0.32
N ALA A 34 0.29 2.77 0.06
CA ALA A 34 -0.66 2.62 1.15
C ALA A 34 0.12 2.39 2.46
N PHE A 35 -0.06 3.25 3.41
CA PHE A 35 0.67 3.24 4.67
C PHE A 35 0.23 2.11 5.63
N HIS A 36 1.04 1.84 6.64
CA HIS A 36 0.72 0.91 7.72
C HIS A 36 -0.26 1.50 8.75
N VAL A 37 -0.71 0.70 9.72
CA VAL A 37 -1.69 1.15 10.74
C VAL A 37 -1.22 2.34 11.61
N GLY A 38 0.05 2.71 11.53
CA GLY A 38 0.61 3.90 12.17
C GLY A 38 0.05 5.21 11.59
N GLY A 39 -0.35 5.21 10.34
CA GLY A 39 -0.70 6.40 9.59
C GLY A 39 0.49 6.95 8.80
N LEU A 40 0.36 8.11 8.21
CA LEU A 40 1.40 8.78 7.43
C LEU A 40 2.53 9.27 8.36
N ASP A 41 3.46 8.39 8.70
CA ASP A 41 4.57 8.66 9.63
C ASP A 41 5.95 8.74 8.92
N ASP A 42 7.02 8.74 9.69
CA ASP A 42 8.38 8.87 9.17
C ASP A 42 8.83 7.66 8.33
N PHE A 43 8.27 6.47 8.62
CA PHE A 43 8.57 5.27 7.83
C PHE A 43 8.05 5.43 6.40
N ASP A 44 6.77 5.79 6.25
CA ASP A 44 6.13 5.90 4.92
C ASP A 44 6.74 7.07 4.11
N ARG A 45 7.05 8.20 4.77
CA ARG A 45 7.75 9.33 4.13
C ARG A 45 9.11 8.91 3.59
N LYS A 46 9.89 8.16 4.38
CA LYS A 46 11.20 7.68 3.94
C LYS A 46 11.08 6.68 2.80
N MET A 47 10.08 5.77 2.81
CA MET A 47 9.85 4.87 1.68
C MET A 47 9.54 5.66 0.41
N ALA A 48 8.74 6.72 0.49
CA ALA A 48 8.47 7.60 -0.64
C ALA A 48 9.74 8.31 -1.13
N ASP A 49 10.55 8.82 -0.21
CA ASP A 49 11.81 9.50 -0.55
C ASP A 49 12.81 8.54 -1.24
N GLN A 50 12.93 7.28 -0.77
CA GLN A 50 13.77 6.26 -1.39
C GLN A 50 13.29 5.90 -2.81
N LEU A 51 11.98 5.80 -3.02
CA LEU A 51 11.43 5.61 -4.37
C LEU A 51 11.72 6.82 -5.27
N ALA A 52 11.68 8.04 -4.72
CA ALA A 52 12.05 9.23 -5.48
C ALA A 52 13.55 9.25 -5.85
N GLU A 53 14.43 8.78 -4.94
CA GLU A 53 15.86 8.58 -5.23
C GLU A 53 16.07 7.53 -6.35
N ALA A 54 15.21 6.52 -6.40
CA ALA A 54 15.21 5.49 -7.45
C ALA A 54 14.57 5.94 -8.77
N GLY A 55 14.05 7.18 -8.86
CA GLY A 55 13.52 7.77 -10.10
C GLY A 55 12.01 7.72 -10.26
N PHE A 56 11.26 7.33 -9.22
CA PHE A 56 9.80 7.31 -9.23
C PHE A 56 9.23 8.58 -8.59
N VAL A 57 8.06 9.02 -9.05
CA VAL A 57 7.22 9.89 -8.23
C VAL A 57 6.48 9.01 -7.24
N ALA A 58 6.60 9.28 -5.94
CA ALA A 58 5.93 8.50 -4.90
C ALA A 58 4.94 9.36 -4.13
N VAL A 59 3.72 8.87 -3.94
CA VAL A 59 2.67 9.57 -3.18
C VAL A 59 2.09 8.67 -2.09
N VAL A 60 1.80 9.26 -0.94
CA VAL A 60 1.23 8.59 0.23
C VAL A 60 0.00 9.38 0.69
N PRO A 61 -1.23 8.99 0.32
CA PRO A 61 -2.45 9.63 0.79
C PRO A 61 -2.71 9.30 2.26
N ASP A 62 -3.25 10.26 3.01
CA ASP A 62 -3.67 10.05 4.41
C ASP A 62 -5.05 9.39 4.48
N LEU A 63 -5.08 8.07 4.54
CA LEU A 63 -6.29 7.26 4.60
C LEU A 63 -7.06 7.41 5.93
N PHE A 64 -6.48 8.11 6.91
CA PHE A 64 -7.12 8.38 8.21
C PHE A 64 -7.69 9.79 8.33
N HIS A 65 -7.69 10.57 7.25
CA HIS A 65 -8.13 11.98 7.25
C HIS A 65 -9.59 12.20 7.71
N ARG A 66 -10.41 11.15 7.76
CA ARG A 66 -11.80 11.21 8.28
C ARG A 66 -11.90 10.89 9.77
N TYR A 67 -10.80 10.49 10.41
CA TYR A 67 -10.83 10.06 11.79
C TYR A 67 -10.78 11.26 12.74
N SER A 68 -11.53 11.15 13.82
CA SER A 68 -11.45 12.14 14.90
C SER A 68 -10.11 12.01 15.65
N GLN A 69 -9.70 13.08 16.31
CA GLN A 69 -8.50 13.06 17.14
C GLN A 69 -8.58 11.98 18.22
N GLU A 70 -9.76 11.70 18.77
CA GLU A 70 -9.99 10.64 19.76
C GLU A 70 -9.62 9.25 19.22
N ILE A 71 -9.99 8.94 17.95
CA ILE A 71 -9.59 7.68 17.29
C ILE A 71 -8.06 7.66 17.06
N MET A 72 -7.50 8.78 16.64
CA MET A 72 -6.07 8.87 16.35
C MET A 72 -5.21 8.77 17.61
N ASP A 73 -5.67 9.26 18.75
CA ASP A 73 -4.99 9.16 20.06
C ASP A 73 -5.18 7.81 20.74
N GLY A 74 -6.14 7.00 20.27
CA GLY A 74 -6.41 5.66 20.77
C GLY A 74 -5.38 4.61 20.33
N PRO A 75 -5.54 3.34 20.78
CA PRO A 75 -4.68 2.26 20.35
C PRO A 75 -4.67 2.11 18.84
N ARG A 76 -3.46 2.00 18.24
CA ARG A 76 -3.30 1.98 16.76
C ARG A 76 -4.15 0.93 16.06
N LEU A 77 -4.33 -0.25 16.65
CA LEU A 77 -5.10 -1.34 16.05
C LEU A 77 -6.61 -1.05 16.04
N ASP A 78 -7.12 -0.21 16.93
CA ASP A 78 -8.54 0.15 16.96
C ASP A 78 -8.95 0.94 15.70
N ARG A 79 -8.01 1.63 15.06
CA ARG A 79 -8.21 2.34 13.78
C ARG A 79 -8.71 1.41 12.68
N LEU A 80 -8.31 0.14 12.68
CA LEU A 80 -8.78 -0.85 11.71
C LEU A 80 -10.28 -1.08 11.74
N GLY A 81 -10.91 -0.93 12.91
CA GLY A 81 -12.36 -1.06 13.09
C GLY A 81 -13.19 0.05 12.44
N HIS A 82 -12.54 1.15 12.05
CA HIS A 82 -13.19 2.30 11.42
C HIS A 82 -13.00 2.35 9.90
N LEU A 83 -12.15 1.46 9.34
CA LEU A 83 -11.88 1.41 7.91
C LEU A 83 -13.09 0.87 7.13
N LYS A 84 -13.24 1.41 5.92
CA LYS A 84 -14.16 0.88 4.91
C LYS A 84 -13.44 0.79 3.59
N ASP A 85 -13.54 -0.35 2.94
CA ASP A 85 -12.89 -0.60 1.65
C ASP A 85 -13.31 0.43 0.58
N ALA A 86 -14.58 0.84 0.59
CA ALA A 86 -15.08 1.86 -0.33
C ALA A 86 -14.43 3.23 -0.13
N ASP A 87 -14.22 3.64 1.13
CA ASP A 87 -13.57 4.92 1.45
C ASP A 87 -12.08 4.87 1.05
N ILE A 88 -11.40 3.76 1.34
CA ILE A 88 -9.99 3.53 0.95
C ILE A 88 -9.82 3.59 -0.57
N VAL A 89 -10.69 2.92 -1.32
CA VAL A 89 -10.66 2.95 -2.79
C VAL A 89 -10.85 4.37 -3.31
N ALA A 90 -11.75 5.16 -2.72
CA ALA A 90 -11.96 6.55 -3.11
C ALA A 90 -10.72 7.41 -2.84
N ASP A 91 -10.08 7.25 -1.68
CA ASP A 91 -8.88 8.01 -1.30
C ASP A 91 -7.68 7.66 -2.18
N MET A 92 -7.43 6.39 -2.39
CA MET A 92 -6.35 5.92 -3.28
C MET A 92 -6.58 6.36 -4.74
N ASN A 93 -7.83 6.35 -5.21
CA ASN A 93 -8.16 6.84 -6.55
C ASN A 93 -7.95 8.35 -6.68
N ALA A 94 -8.22 9.14 -5.65
CA ALA A 94 -7.91 10.58 -5.67
C ALA A 94 -6.40 10.84 -5.81
N ALA A 95 -5.55 10.04 -5.17
CA ALA A 95 -4.11 10.11 -5.37
C ALA A 95 -3.70 9.70 -6.80
N VAL A 96 -4.37 8.69 -7.39
CA VAL A 96 -4.16 8.32 -8.81
C VAL A 96 -4.58 9.46 -9.75
N GLU A 97 -5.72 10.10 -9.51
CA GLU A 97 -6.20 11.24 -10.30
C GLU A 97 -5.21 12.41 -10.25
N PHE A 98 -4.66 12.70 -9.07
CA PHE A 98 -3.61 13.71 -8.90
C PHE A 98 -2.38 13.38 -9.77
N LEU A 99 -1.92 12.14 -9.77
CA LEU A 99 -0.79 11.71 -10.59
C LEU A 99 -1.10 11.85 -12.09
N THR A 100 -2.23 11.31 -12.52
CA THR A 100 -2.59 11.24 -13.95
C THR A 100 -2.91 12.60 -14.57
N ALA A 101 -3.28 13.58 -13.76
CA ALA A 101 -3.46 14.96 -14.20
C ALA A 101 -2.13 15.70 -14.47
N ASN A 102 -0.99 15.15 -14.04
CA ASN A 102 0.31 15.79 -14.19
C ASN A 102 1.08 15.22 -15.39
N SER A 103 1.38 16.07 -16.37
CA SER A 103 2.10 15.69 -17.60
C SER A 103 3.54 15.20 -17.36
N ALA A 104 4.10 15.41 -16.18
CA ALA A 104 5.40 14.87 -15.78
C ALA A 104 5.33 13.40 -15.32
N ILE A 105 4.15 12.80 -15.29
CA ILE A 105 3.92 11.38 -14.94
C ILE A 105 3.69 10.57 -16.21
N ASP A 106 4.31 9.38 -16.23
CA ASP A 106 4.02 8.37 -17.24
C ASP A 106 2.85 7.48 -16.76
N ASN A 107 1.67 7.73 -17.30
CA ASN A 107 0.44 7.03 -16.91
C ASN A 107 0.44 5.54 -17.25
N ASP A 108 1.35 5.09 -18.13
CA ASP A 108 1.55 3.67 -18.42
C ASP A 108 2.52 2.97 -17.46
N ARG A 109 3.06 3.69 -16.47
CA ARG A 109 4.01 3.17 -15.48
C ARG A 109 3.64 3.60 -14.05
N ILE A 110 2.40 3.31 -13.64
CA ILE A 110 1.93 3.57 -12.27
C ILE A 110 1.79 2.23 -11.53
N GLY A 111 2.47 2.09 -10.40
CA GLY A 111 2.39 0.94 -9.50
C GLY A 111 1.74 1.28 -8.16
N VAL A 112 1.39 0.26 -7.40
CA VAL A 112 0.92 0.39 -6.02
C VAL A 112 1.73 -0.52 -5.10
N THR A 113 2.07 0.00 -3.94
CA THR A 113 2.72 -0.77 -2.87
C THR A 113 2.09 -0.42 -1.52
N GLY A 114 2.37 -1.21 -0.52
CA GLY A 114 1.91 -0.90 0.82
C GLY A 114 2.42 -1.91 1.86
N PHE A 115 2.40 -1.49 3.11
CA PHE A 115 3.01 -2.18 4.23
C PHE A 115 1.97 -2.55 5.29
N CYS A 116 1.95 -3.78 5.80
CA CYS A 116 0.99 -4.24 6.80
C CYS A 116 -0.47 -4.07 6.30
N MET A 117 -1.24 -3.21 6.95
CA MET A 117 -2.55 -2.75 6.47
C MET A 117 -2.48 -2.31 4.99
N GLY A 118 -1.44 -1.56 4.63
CA GLY A 118 -1.21 -1.09 3.26
C GLY A 118 -0.93 -2.22 2.26
N GLY A 119 -0.34 -3.33 2.69
CA GLY A 119 -0.17 -4.51 1.83
C GLY A 119 -1.51 -5.13 1.42
N ARG A 120 -2.49 -5.16 2.33
CA ARG A 120 -3.87 -5.52 2.00
C ARG A 120 -4.50 -4.51 1.03
N ILE A 121 -4.26 -3.23 1.27
CA ILE A 121 -4.79 -2.16 0.41
C ILE A 121 -4.17 -2.23 -0.99
N ALA A 122 -2.90 -2.55 -1.12
CA ALA A 122 -2.26 -2.73 -2.44
C ALA A 122 -2.93 -3.84 -3.25
N TRP A 123 -3.30 -4.97 -2.62
CA TRP A 123 -4.12 -6.00 -3.27
C TRP A 123 -5.49 -5.47 -3.68
N LEU A 124 -6.21 -4.80 -2.76
CA LEU A 124 -7.52 -4.21 -3.02
C LEU A 124 -7.47 -3.28 -4.24
N MET A 125 -6.47 -2.40 -4.30
CA MET A 125 -6.33 -1.43 -5.38
C MET A 125 -5.98 -2.10 -6.71
N ALA A 126 -5.13 -3.13 -6.72
CA ALA A 126 -4.86 -3.91 -7.93
C ALA A 126 -6.12 -4.62 -8.47
N ALA A 127 -7.06 -4.99 -7.57
CA ALA A 127 -8.32 -5.64 -7.95
C ALA A 127 -9.43 -4.65 -8.36
N THR A 128 -9.33 -3.37 -7.98
CA THR A 128 -10.40 -2.37 -8.20
C THR A 128 -10.03 -1.29 -9.19
N ASN A 129 -8.74 -1.05 -9.46
CA ASN A 129 -8.29 -0.02 -10.39
C ASN A 129 -7.27 -0.59 -11.41
N PRO A 130 -7.65 -0.75 -12.70
CA PRO A 130 -6.79 -1.34 -13.73
C PRO A 130 -5.64 -0.44 -14.20
N ILE A 131 -5.50 0.77 -13.67
CA ILE A 131 -4.39 1.66 -14.02
C ILE A 131 -3.05 1.12 -13.53
N PHE A 132 -3.06 0.38 -12.42
CA PHE A 132 -1.85 -0.16 -11.84
C PHE A 132 -1.22 -1.23 -12.74
N LYS A 133 0.06 -1.04 -13.06
CA LYS A 133 0.85 -1.93 -13.90
C LYS A 133 1.63 -2.96 -13.11
N CYS A 134 1.75 -2.78 -11.80
CA CYS A 134 2.28 -3.74 -10.85
C CYS A 134 1.75 -3.45 -9.44
N THR A 135 1.74 -4.47 -8.60
CA THR A 135 1.48 -4.30 -7.17
C THR A 135 2.52 -5.04 -6.33
N VAL A 136 2.99 -4.39 -5.26
CA VAL A 136 4.02 -4.93 -4.37
C VAL A 136 3.53 -4.88 -2.92
N PRO A 137 2.75 -5.87 -2.47
CA PRO A 137 2.27 -5.97 -1.10
C PRO A 137 3.37 -6.48 -0.16
N PHE A 138 3.65 -5.73 0.93
CA PHE A 138 4.51 -6.17 2.02
C PHE A 138 3.66 -6.64 3.20
N TYR A 139 3.80 -7.90 3.59
CA TYR A 139 3.16 -8.54 4.75
C TYR A 139 1.70 -8.11 4.98
N GLY A 140 0.91 -8.08 3.91
CA GLY A 140 -0.50 -7.70 3.93
C GLY A 140 -1.37 -8.75 4.62
N GLY A 141 -1.85 -8.44 5.82
CA GLY A 141 -2.80 -9.30 6.54
C GLY A 141 -4.25 -8.99 6.18
N ASN A 142 -5.18 -9.87 6.63
CA ASN A 142 -6.63 -9.70 6.48
C ASN A 142 -7.14 -9.49 5.03
N ILE A 143 -6.43 -10.02 4.04
CA ILE A 143 -6.85 -9.96 2.62
C ILE A 143 -8.16 -10.73 2.39
N MET A 144 -8.41 -11.78 3.17
CA MET A 144 -9.66 -12.56 3.13
C MET A 144 -10.81 -11.96 3.95
N GLY A 145 -10.57 -10.87 4.69
CA GLY A 145 -11.60 -10.12 5.40
C GLY A 145 -11.99 -8.83 4.66
N ASN A 146 -13.21 -8.39 4.82
CA ASN A 146 -13.65 -7.08 4.33
C ASN A 146 -13.64 -6.03 5.45
N TRP A 147 -13.46 -4.78 5.08
CA TRP A 147 -13.70 -3.64 5.93
C TRP A 147 -14.96 -2.92 5.42
N GLY A 148 -16.03 -3.01 6.19
CA GLY A 148 -17.35 -2.55 5.77
C GLY A 148 -18.06 -3.54 4.85
N PRO A 149 -19.16 -3.13 4.21
CA PRO A 149 -19.94 -3.99 3.31
C PRO A 149 -19.23 -4.19 1.97
N GLY A 150 -19.40 -5.37 1.38
CA GLY A 150 -18.90 -5.70 0.03
C GLY A 150 -18.04 -6.96 -0.02
N ASP A 151 -17.40 -7.16 -1.14
CA ASP A 151 -16.50 -8.28 -1.39
C ASP A 151 -15.17 -8.09 -0.65
N THR A 152 -14.53 -9.21 -0.31
CA THR A 152 -13.16 -9.18 0.24
C THR A 152 -12.15 -8.92 -0.88
N PRO A 153 -10.97 -8.31 -0.59
CA PRO A 153 -9.91 -8.22 -1.59
C PRO A 153 -9.56 -9.56 -2.21
N PHE A 154 -9.55 -10.64 -1.41
CA PHE A 154 -9.31 -12.01 -1.88
C PHE A 154 -10.34 -12.48 -2.91
N SER A 155 -11.63 -12.27 -2.66
CA SER A 155 -12.69 -12.68 -3.58
C SER A 155 -12.65 -11.94 -4.93
N MET A 156 -12.02 -10.77 -4.95
CA MET A 156 -11.81 -9.96 -6.17
C MET A 156 -10.51 -10.29 -6.92
N ALA A 157 -9.75 -11.30 -6.52
CA ALA A 157 -8.47 -11.66 -7.14
C ALA A 157 -8.56 -11.87 -8.66
N ALA A 158 -9.70 -12.34 -9.17
CA ALA A 158 -9.95 -12.51 -10.60
C ALA A 158 -9.80 -11.20 -11.40
N ASN A 159 -10.05 -10.05 -10.79
CA ASN A 159 -9.99 -8.72 -11.42
C ASN A 159 -8.56 -8.18 -11.56
N ILE A 160 -7.58 -8.75 -10.84
CA ILE A 160 -6.19 -8.29 -10.89
C ILE A 160 -5.59 -8.67 -12.25
N ASN A 161 -5.06 -7.67 -12.97
CA ASN A 161 -4.51 -7.85 -14.31
C ASN A 161 -3.06 -7.34 -14.44
N CYS A 162 -2.38 -7.13 -13.33
CA CYS A 162 -0.98 -6.74 -13.29
C CYS A 162 -0.15 -7.77 -12.52
N PRO A 163 1.16 -7.88 -12.76
CA PRO A 163 2.06 -8.70 -11.97
C PRO A 163 2.08 -8.27 -10.51
N MET A 164 2.25 -9.25 -9.62
CA MET A 164 2.24 -9.10 -8.18
C MET A 164 3.54 -9.63 -7.57
N LEU A 165 4.21 -8.85 -6.73
CA LEU A 165 5.40 -9.28 -5.99
C LEU A 165 5.16 -9.14 -4.50
N PHE A 166 5.05 -10.27 -3.81
CA PHE A 166 4.75 -10.29 -2.37
C PHE A 166 6.01 -10.50 -1.52
N HIS A 167 6.06 -9.81 -0.40
CA HIS A 167 7.12 -9.94 0.59
C HIS A 167 6.53 -10.35 1.94
N PHE A 168 6.98 -11.50 2.48
CA PHE A 168 6.51 -12.07 3.74
C PHE A 168 7.67 -12.40 4.66
N GLY A 169 7.48 -12.25 5.96
CA GLY A 169 8.37 -12.84 6.96
C GLY A 169 8.02 -14.29 7.23
N SER A 170 9.01 -15.18 7.44
CA SER A 170 8.74 -16.59 7.74
C SER A 170 8.07 -16.78 9.11
N GLU A 171 8.31 -15.85 10.04
CA GLU A 171 7.74 -15.86 11.41
C GLU A 171 6.50 -14.95 11.54
N ASP A 172 5.98 -14.42 10.42
CA ASP A 172 4.78 -13.59 10.43
C ASP A 172 3.52 -14.45 10.64
N GLY A 173 2.73 -14.10 11.64
CA GLY A 173 1.44 -14.72 11.91
C GLY A 173 0.24 -14.07 11.21
N ASN A 174 0.45 -12.92 10.53
CA ASN A 174 -0.60 -12.19 9.81
C ASN A 174 -0.05 -11.37 8.64
N PRO A 175 -0.02 -11.93 7.40
CA PRO A 175 -0.69 -13.18 6.99
C PRO A 175 0.03 -14.44 7.52
N SER A 176 -0.76 -15.39 7.97
CA SER A 176 -0.25 -16.69 8.40
C SER A 176 0.24 -17.52 7.20
N VAL A 177 0.95 -18.63 7.46
CA VAL A 177 1.33 -19.58 6.40
C VAL A 177 0.09 -20.07 5.66
N ALA A 178 -1.00 -20.41 6.39
CA ALA A 178 -2.25 -20.86 5.77
C ALA A 178 -2.90 -19.79 4.89
N ASP A 179 -2.80 -18.51 5.26
CA ASP A 179 -3.28 -17.42 4.41
C ASP A 179 -2.47 -17.33 3.11
N ARG A 180 -1.14 -17.44 3.21
CA ARG A 180 -0.24 -17.43 2.04
C ARG A 180 -0.48 -18.61 1.10
N ASP A 181 -0.72 -19.81 1.66
CA ASP A 181 -1.10 -21.00 0.88
C ASP A 181 -2.43 -20.78 0.14
N ASN A 182 -3.41 -20.13 0.77
CA ASN A 182 -4.66 -19.76 0.12
C ASN A 182 -4.45 -18.73 -0.99
N PHE A 183 -3.57 -17.73 -0.80
CA PHE A 183 -3.25 -16.74 -1.84
C PHE A 183 -2.59 -17.42 -3.04
N ASP A 184 -1.60 -18.29 -2.81
CA ASP A 184 -0.93 -19.07 -3.87
C ASP A 184 -1.94 -19.91 -4.66
N ALA A 185 -2.74 -20.70 -3.95
CA ALA A 185 -3.72 -21.58 -4.58
C ALA A 185 -4.71 -20.81 -5.46
N GLU A 186 -5.24 -19.69 -4.99
CA GLU A 186 -6.23 -18.90 -5.74
C GLU A 186 -5.58 -18.15 -6.91
N LEU A 187 -4.43 -17.50 -6.72
CA LEU A 187 -3.73 -16.81 -7.79
C LEU A 187 -3.27 -17.77 -8.88
N SER A 188 -2.76 -18.96 -8.50
CA SER A 188 -2.41 -20.03 -9.42
C SER A 188 -3.63 -20.56 -10.19
N ARG A 189 -4.75 -20.81 -9.48
CA ARG A 189 -6.01 -21.24 -10.10
C ARG A 189 -6.53 -20.25 -11.15
N LEU A 190 -6.33 -18.95 -10.90
CA LEU A 190 -6.72 -17.86 -11.79
C LEU A 190 -5.69 -17.57 -12.88
N GLY A 191 -4.51 -18.22 -12.86
CA GLY A 191 -3.44 -18.00 -13.83
C GLY A 191 -2.84 -16.59 -13.73
N LYS A 192 -2.78 -16.02 -12.52
CA LYS A 192 -2.20 -14.69 -12.29
C LYS A 192 -0.68 -14.75 -12.34
N ASP A 193 -0.07 -13.64 -12.73
CA ASP A 193 1.39 -13.43 -12.69
C ASP A 193 1.77 -12.93 -11.29
N PHE A 194 2.43 -13.77 -10.50
CA PHE A 194 2.82 -13.43 -9.14
C PHE A 194 4.08 -14.14 -8.68
N GLU A 195 4.76 -13.54 -7.71
CA GLU A 195 5.93 -14.10 -7.06
C GLU A 195 5.85 -13.83 -5.54
N PHE A 196 6.22 -14.84 -4.73
CA PHE A 196 6.29 -14.75 -3.27
C PHE A 196 7.73 -14.82 -2.79
N HIS A 197 8.18 -13.78 -2.11
CA HIS A 197 9.45 -13.78 -1.38
C HIS A 197 9.17 -13.95 0.11
N THR A 198 9.75 -15.01 0.69
CA THR A 198 9.67 -15.26 2.14
C THR A 198 11.06 -15.07 2.75
N TYR A 199 11.16 -14.19 3.73
CA TYR A 199 12.39 -13.83 4.42
C TYR A 199 12.51 -14.62 5.71
N ASP A 200 13.57 -15.44 5.80
CA ASP A 200 13.81 -16.32 6.95
C ASP A 200 14.10 -15.52 8.23
N GLY A 201 13.46 -15.92 9.35
CA GLY A 201 13.57 -15.26 10.65
C GLY A 201 12.90 -13.88 10.75
N ALA A 202 12.33 -13.35 9.66
CA ALA A 202 11.63 -12.08 9.70
C ALA A 202 10.19 -12.26 10.20
N GLY A 203 9.75 -11.35 11.09
CA GLY A 203 8.37 -11.26 11.56
C GLY A 203 7.55 -10.22 10.81
N HIS A 204 6.37 -9.91 11.34
CA HIS A 204 5.53 -8.85 10.80
C HIS A 204 6.19 -7.47 10.90
N ALA A 205 6.07 -6.66 9.84
CA ALA A 205 6.64 -5.31 9.73
C ALA A 205 8.18 -5.27 9.78
N PHE A 206 8.85 -6.29 9.22
CA PHE A 206 10.31 -6.38 9.21
C PHE A 206 11.03 -5.21 8.50
N MET A 207 10.34 -4.48 7.64
CA MET A 207 10.85 -3.27 6.97
C MET A 207 10.87 -2.04 7.88
N ASP A 208 10.11 -2.03 8.98
CA ASP A 208 9.91 -0.85 9.82
C ASP A 208 11.13 -0.54 10.69
N TYR A 209 12.06 0.23 10.14
CA TYR A 209 13.27 0.70 10.83
C TYR A 209 12.97 1.64 12.02
N THR A 210 11.76 2.18 12.13
CA THR A 210 11.35 3.03 13.25
C THR A 210 11.00 2.20 14.49
N ASN A 211 10.83 0.88 14.30
CA ASN A 211 10.56 -0.07 15.38
C ASN A 211 11.67 -1.14 15.46
N PRO A 212 12.71 -0.94 16.29
CA PRO A 212 13.83 -1.88 16.38
C PRO A 212 13.48 -3.31 16.82
N GLU A 213 12.32 -3.52 17.47
CA GLU A 213 11.86 -4.85 17.88
C GLU A 213 11.32 -5.66 16.70
N ARG A 214 10.92 -5.01 15.62
CA ARG A 214 10.34 -5.62 14.41
C ARG A 214 11.28 -5.59 13.22
N HIS A 215 12.13 -4.58 13.18
CA HIS A 215 13.04 -4.38 12.06
C HIS A 215 14.02 -5.55 11.93
N HIS A 216 14.05 -6.18 10.76
CA HIS A 216 15.00 -7.25 10.43
C HIS A 216 15.94 -6.76 9.32
N GLU A 217 17.08 -6.19 9.71
CA GLU A 217 18.01 -5.49 8.82
C GLU A 217 18.41 -6.34 7.59
N ALA A 218 18.68 -7.62 7.79
CA ALA A 218 19.08 -8.52 6.70
C ALA A 218 17.98 -8.76 5.64
N SER A 219 16.71 -8.54 6.00
CA SER A 219 15.56 -8.71 5.10
C SER A 219 15.04 -7.37 4.56
N ALA A 220 15.48 -6.26 5.14
CA ALA A 220 15.08 -4.91 4.77
C ALA A 220 16.11 -4.19 3.87
N ALA A 221 17.25 -4.85 3.60
CA ALA A 221 18.37 -4.32 2.82
C ALA A 221 18.20 -4.42 1.30
#